data_8cccbda98f52ce5bbaa24b9bbf4c1f36
#
_entry.id   8cccbda98f52ce5bbaa24b9bbf4c1f36
#
_cell.length_a   1.000
_cell.length_b   1.000
_cell.length_c   1.000
_cell.angle_alpha   90.00
_cell.angle_beta   90.00
_cell.angle_gamma   90.00
#
_symmetry.space_group_name_H-M   'P 1'
#
loop_
_entity.id
_entity.type
_entity.pdbx_description
1 polymer ?
#
loop_
_entity_poly.entity_id
_entity_poly.type
_entity_poly.pdbx_seq_one_letter_code
_entity_poly.pdbx_strand_id
1 'polypeptide(L)'
;MTQHADLPRDVWLGAREILPIAIGVAIYALAFGVLAAQAQFSTLQVGVMGAIVFAGGSQIIASQQLVAGAGAIAALIAGLALNLRLLLVTASIREVYAGRPWWQIALGAHATTDESWALMLAQRAKGRNVGFWYLVGGGMCLLVVWCLATVVGIAFAQTIPDPKSIGMDFAFTAAFIAIARSLWKGVSDLLPWLVALLVVVGAVKLLGLAPSWSLILGGVVGAAFAGAIGDA
;
A
#
# COMPACT_ATOMS: atom_id res chain seq x y z
N MET A 1 12.53 1.88 -32.73
CA MET A 1 11.24 2.48 -33.10
C MET A 1 10.63 3.11 -31.83
N THR A 2 10.84 4.40 -31.64
CA THR A 2 10.23 5.17 -30.56
C THR A 2 8.75 5.37 -30.92
N GLN A 3 7.88 4.48 -30.41
CA GLN A 3 6.46 4.74 -30.45
C GLN A 3 6.19 5.98 -29.60
N HIS A 4 5.83 7.07 -30.22
CA HIS A 4 5.16 8.19 -29.55
C HIS A 4 3.86 7.63 -28.97
N ALA A 5 3.91 7.16 -27.71
CA ALA A 5 2.71 6.89 -26.97
C ALA A 5 1.89 8.19 -26.97
N ASP A 6 0.64 8.11 -27.41
CA ASP A 6 -0.30 9.24 -27.33
C ASP A 6 -0.52 9.54 -25.84
N LEU A 7 0.33 10.40 -25.29
CA LEU A 7 0.42 10.75 -23.87
C LEU A 7 -0.98 10.94 -23.21
N PRO A 8 -1.90 11.75 -23.78
CA PRO A 8 -3.20 11.98 -23.16
C PRO A 8 -4.06 10.71 -23.14
N ARG A 9 -3.95 9.88 -24.18
CA ARG A 9 -4.76 8.68 -24.33
C ARG A 9 -4.37 7.60 -23.33
N ASP A 10 -3.08 7.33 -23.17
CA ASP A 10 -2.58 6.28 -22.28
C ASP A 10 -2.81 6.63 -20.81
N VAL A 11 -2.59 7.92 -20.43
CA VAL A 11 -2.89 8.41 -19.08
C VAL A 11 -4.38 8.24 -18.76
N TRP A 12 -5.26 8.70 -19.66
CA TRP A 12 -6.70 8.59 -19.47
C TRP A 12 -7.17 7.14 -19.42
N LEU A 13 -6.58 6.27 -20.23
CA LEU A 13 -6.91 4.85 -20.26
C LEU A 13 -6.54 4.19 -18.93
N GLY A 14 -5.33 4.44 -18.40
CA GLY A 14 -4.90 3.96 -17.10
C GLY A 14 -5.79 4.46 -15.97
N ALA A 15 -6.10 5.76 -15.96
CA ALA A 15 -6.99 6.36 -14.97
C ALA A 15 -8.41 5.77 -15.00
N ARG A 16 -8.95 5.51 -16.19
CA ARG A 16 -10.29 4.93 -16.34
C ARG A 16 -10.34 3.46 -15.92
N GLU A 17 -9.34 2.68 -16.32
CA GLU A 17 -9.33 1.24 -16.08
C GLU A 17 -9.01 0.89 -14.62
N ILE A 18 -8.40 1.79 -13.84
CA ILE A 18 -8.14 1.60 -12.40
C ILE A 18 -9.39 1.88 -11.54
N LEU A 19 -10.43 2.56 -12.05
CA LEU A 19 -11.59 2.99 -11.27
C LEU A 19 -12.27 1.88 -10.46
N PRO A 20 -12.49 0.66 -10.98
CA PRO A 20 -13.06 -0.41 -10.16
C PRO A 20 -12.21 -0.76 -8.93
N ILE A 21 -10.89 -0.71 -9.08
CA ILE A 21 -9.93 -0.96 -7.98
C ILE A 21 -9.92 0.24 -7.02
N ALA A 22 -10.04 1.45 -7.56
CA ALA A 22 -10.07 2.69 -6.79
C ALA A 22 -11.22 2.75 -5.77
N ILE A 23 -12.34 2.06 -6.00
CA ILE A 23 -13.43 1.93 -5.03
C ILE A 23 -12.94 1.22 -3.77
N GLY A 24 -12.23 0.09 -3.92
CA GLY A 24 -11.62 -0.61 -2.79
C GLY A 24 -10.59 0.23 -2.06
N VAL A 25 -9.76 0.95 -2.83
CA VAL A 25 -8.75 1.88 -2.27
C VAL A 25 -9.43 3.03 -1.51
N ALA A 26 -10.57 3.55 -1.99
CA ALA A 26 -11.31 4.60 -1.30
C ALA A 26 -11.84 4.13 0.07
N ILE A 27 -12.39 2.93 0.16
CA ILE A 27 -12.85 2.35 1.43
C ILE A 27 -11.67 2.22 2.40
N TYR A 28 -10.55 1.73 1.91
CA TYR A 28 -9.33 1.60 2.70
C TYR A 28 -8.76 2.95 3.16
N ALA A 29 -8.80 3.96 2.30
CA ALA A 29 -8.38 5.32 2.60
C ALA A 29 -9.31 6.00 3.64
N LEU A 30 -10.62 5.77 3.56
CA LEU A 30 -11.57 6.22 4.60
C LEU A 30 -11.20 5.65 5.98
N ALA A 31 -10.91 4.34 6.05
CA ALA A 31 -10.49 3.68 7.28
C ALA A 31 -9.18 4.28 7.81
N PHE A 32 -8.21 4.57 6.92
CA PHE A 32 -6.98 5.26 7.31
C PHE A 32 -7.26 6.66 7.87
N GLY A 33 -8.16 7.44 7.26
CA GLY A 33 -8.54 8.76 7.75
C GLY A 33 -9.09 8.72 9.17
N VAL A 34 -9.91 7.71 9.50
CA VAL A 34 -10.41 7.48 10.86
C VAL A 34 -9.27 7.17 11.86
N LEU A 35 -8.33 6.32 11.48
CA LEU A 35 -7.15 6.05 12.30
C LEU A 35 -6.32 7.30 12.52
N ALA A 36 -6.11 8.08 11.48
CA ALA A 36 -5.34 9.31 11.55
C ALA A 36 -5.99 10.30 12.54
N ALA A 37 -7.33 10.35 12.60
CA ALA A 37 -8.05 11.11 13.62
C ALA A 37 -7.75 10.60 15.05
N GLN A 38 -7.69 9.28 15.26
CA GLN A 38 -7.30 8.69 16.55
C GLN A 38 -5.85 9.01 16.93
N ALA A 39 -4.96 9.08 15.91
CA ALA A 39 -3.57 9.52 16.08
C ALA A 39 -3.43 11.04 16.24
N GLN A 40 -4.54 11.78 16.36
CA GLN A 40 -4.59 13.23 16.52
C GLN A 40 -3.95 14.00 15.35
N PHE A 41 -3.95 13.42 14.15
CA PHE A 41 -3.50 14.14 12.97
C PHE A 41 -4.54 15.17 12.51
N SER A 42 -4.05 16.34 12.11
CA SER A 42 -4.89 17.32 11.44
C SER A 42 -5.18 16.90 10.00
N THR A 43 -6.26 17.42 9.43
CA THR A 43 -6.63 17.17 8.02
C THR A 43 -5.50 17.54 7.05
N LEU A 44 -4.76 18.64 7.35
CA LEU A 44 -3.61 19.05 6.55
C LEU A 44 -2.46 18.02 6.62
N GLN A 45 -2.13 17.54 7.83
CA GLN A 45 -1.08 16.53 8.02
C GLN A 45 -1.40 15.24 7.24
N VAL A 46 -2.65 14.78 7.30
CA VAL A 46 -3.09 13.58 6.58
C VAL A 46 -3.06 13.80 5.07
N GLY A 47 -3.52 14.97 4.58
CA GLY A 47 -3.47 15.30 3.17
C GLY A 47 -2.05 15.37 2.63
N VAL A 48 -1.14 16.04 3.34
CA VAL A 48 0.29 16.13 2.99
C VAL A 48 0.95 14.74 3.03
N MET A 49 0.71 13.97 4.09
CA MET A 49 1.21 12.61 4.22
C MET A 49 0.68 11.71 3.08
N GLY A 50 -0.60 11.84 2.73
CA GLY A 50 -1.21 11.11 1.61
C GLY A 50 -0.53 11.44 0.28
N ALA A 51 -0.30 12.72 0.02
CA ALA A 51 0.29 13.20 -1.23
C ALA A 51 1.79 12.85 -1.37
N ILE A 52 2.57 12.94 -0.27
CA ILE A 52 4.03 12.75 -0.30
C ILE A 52 4.41 11.27 -0.14
N VAL A 53 3.80 10.57 0.83
CA VAL A 53 4.16 9.18 1.11
C VAL A 53 3.46 8.21 0.16
N PHE A 54 2.19 8.44 -0.12
CA PHE A 54 1.33 7.65 -1.02
C PHE A 54 1.55 6.13 -0.90
N ALA A 55 1.58 5.63 0.32
CA ALA A 55 1.80 4.23 0.63
C ALA A 55 0.90 3.83 1.81
N GLY A 56 -0.35 3.49 1.51
CA GLY A 56 -1.40 3.28 2.50
C GLY A 56 -1.02 2.35 3.65
N GLY A 57 -0.44 1.18 3.35
CA GLY A 57 0.02 0.26 4.38
C GLY A 57 1.08 0.86 5.32
N SER A 58 2.04 1.60 4.76
CA SER A 58 3.09 2.26 5.55
C SER A 58 2.53 3.39 6.41
N GLN A 59 1.60 4.16 5.87
CA GLN A 59 0.92 5.23 6.60
C GLN A 59 0.11 4.68 7.77
N ILE A 60 -0.60 3.57 7.57
CA ILE A 60 -1.38 2.91 8.61
C ILE A 60 -0.48 2.36 9.71
N ILE A 61 0.57 1.61 9.38
CA ILE A 61 1.44 1.03 10.39
C ILE A 61 2.17 2.12 11.19
N ALA A 62 2.62 3.19 10.52
CA ALA A 62 3.22 4.33 11.20
C ALA A 62 2.24 5.01 12.16
N SER A 63 0.99 5.23 11.73
CA SER A 63 -0.05 5.82 12.57
C SER A 63 -0.41 4.93 13.75
N GLN A 64 -0.48 3.61 13.56
CA GLN A 64 -0.71 2.65 14.66
C GLN A 64 0.42 2.68 15.69
N GLN A 65 1.69 2.81 15.26
CA GLN A 65 2.81 2.95 16.18
C GLN A 65 2.72 4.23 17.03
N LEU A 66 2.25 5.33 16.41
CA LEU A 66 2.04 6.58 17.14
C LEU A 66 0.89 6.45 18.14
N VAL A 67 -0.24 5.86 17.76
CA VAL A 67 -1.37 5.61 18.67
C VAL A 67 -0.98 4.68 19.82
N ALA A 68 -0.12 3.70 19.57
CA ALA A 68 0.41 2.80 20.59
C ALA A 68 1.48 3.43 21.50
N GLY A 69 1.84 4.70 21.28
CA GLY A 69 2.86 5.39 22.08
C GLY A 69 4.31 4.94 21.79
N ALA A 70 4.57 4.24 20.70
CA ALA A 70 5.90 3.74 20.35
C ALA A 70 6.89 4.84 19.90
N GLY A 71 6.39 6.05 19.65
CA GLY A 71 7.18 7.20 19.25
C GLY A 71 7.46 7.31 17.75
N ALA A 72 7.91 8.49 17.33
CA ALA A 72 8.06 8.84 15.92
C ALA A 72 9.12 7.99 15.20
N ILE A 73 10.21 7.61 15.86
CA ILE A 73 11.29 6.81 15.26
C ILE A 73 10.77 5.39 14.94
N ALA A 74 10.04 4.76 15.86
CA ALA A 74 9.46 3.44 15.63
C ALA A 74 8.43 3.48 14.50
N ALA A 75 7.60 4.52 14.44
CA ALA A 75 6.65 4.75 13.37
C ALA A 75 7.34 4.89 12.00
N LEU A 76 8.42 5.68 11.95
CA LEU A 76 9.22 5.88 10.73
C LEU A 76 9.84 4.55 10.25
N ILE A 77 10.49 3.81 11.14
CA ILE A 77 11.14 2.53 10.81
C ILE A 77 10.11 1.53 10.31
N ALA A 78 8.97 1.39 10.99
CA ALA A 78 7.91 0.48 10.60
C ALA A 78 7.33 0.84 9.22
N GLY A 79 7.09 2.13 8.97
CA GLY A 79 6.62 2.63 7.69
C GLY A 79 7.62 2.38 6.55
N LEU A 80 8.91 2.68 6.78
CA LEU A 80 9.97 2.44 5.80
C LEU A 80 10.14 0.95 5.49
N ALA A 81 10.15 0.10 6.52
CA ALA A 81 10.27 -1.34 6.33
C ALA A 81 9.16 -1.90 5.42
N LEU A 82 7.92 -1.45 5.62
CA LEU A 82 6.81 -1.88 4.77
C LEU A 82 6.91 -1.34 3.34
N ASN A 83 7.52 -0.17 3.16
CA ASN A 83 7.74 0.45 1.85
C ASN A 83 8.84 -0.21 1.02
N LEU A 84 9.71 -1.03 1.61
CA LEU A 84 10.75 -1.75 0.86
C LEU A 84 10.15 -2.63 -0.26
N ARG A 85 8.93 -3.12 -0.11
CA ARG A 85 8.23 -3.85 -1.16
C ARG A 85 8.08 -3.04 -2.46
N LEU A 86 7.85 -1.72 -2.36
CA LEU A 86 7.70 -0.86 -3.54
C LEU A 86 9.00 -0.72 -4.33
N LEU A 87 10.17 -0.89 -3.71
CA LEU A 87 11.44 -1.00 -4.44
C LEU A 87 11.44 -2.24 -5.35
N LEU A 88 10.99 -3.38 -4.84
CA LEU A 88 10.92 -4.62 -5.62
C LEU A 88 9.88 -4.51 -6.74
N VAL A 89 8.70 -3.94 -6.46
CA VAL A 89 7.64 -3.67 -7.44
C VAL A 89 8.17 -2.78 -8.56
N THR A 90 8.80 -1.65 -8.22
CA THR A 90 9.37 -0.69 -9.18
C THR A 90 10.52 -1.32 -9.98
N ALA A 91 11.41 -2.08 -9.32
CA ALA A 91 12.50 -2.78 -9.97
C ALA A 91 12.01 -3.85 -10.96
N SER A 92 10.90 -4.52 -10.67
CA SER A 92 10.33 -5.57 -11.55
C SER A 92 9.84 -5.03 -12.90
N ILE A 93 9.57 -3.73 -12.99
CA ILE A 93 9.12 -3.05 -14.21
C ILE A 93 10.14 -2.00 -14.70
N ARG A 94 11.43 -2.20 -14.37
CA ARG A 94 12.52 -1.25 -14.72
C ARG A 94 12.55 -0.85 -16.20
N GLU A 95 12.13 -1.73 -17.10
CA GLU A 95 12.05 -1.47 -18.54
C GLU A 95 11.05 -0.35 -18.88
N VAL A 96 10.05 -0.12 -18.04
CA VAL A 96 9.05 0.95 -18.21
C VAL A 96 9.69 2.33 -18.00
N TYR A 97 10.76 2.40 -17.21
CA TYR A 97 11.52 3.61 -16.89
C TYR A 97 12.74 3.81 -17.78
N ALA A 98 13.14 2.82 -18.57
CA ALA A 98 14.34 2.88 -19.38
C ALA A 98 14.32 4.06 -20.37
N GLY A 99 15.43 4.82 -20.40
CA GLY A 99 15.60 5.96 -21.31
C GLY A 99 14.79 7.21 -20.98
N ARG A 100 14.11 7.25 -19.82
CA ARG A 100 13.32 8.42 -19.39
C ARG A 100 14.17 9.41 -18.59
N PRO A 101 13.84 10.70 -18.67
CA PRO A 101 14.47 11.70 -17.82
C PRO A 101 14.13 11.46 -16.35
N TRP A 102 15.01 11.88 -15.45
CA TRP A 102 14.92 11.59 -14.00
C TRP A 102 13.58 12.03 -13.38
N TRP A 103 13.00 13.16 -13.81
CA TRP A 103 11.73 13.65 -13.28
C TRP A 103 10.55 12.75 -13.67
N GLN A 104 10.58 12.13 -14.87
CA GLN A 104 9.57 11.11 -15.22
C GLN A 104 9.76 9.84 -14.41
N ILE A 105 11.01 9.43 -14.17
CA ILE A 105 11.29 8.27 -13.30
C ILE A 105 10.74 8.53 -11.90
N ALA A 106 11.00 9.73 -11.33
CA ALA A 106 10.48 10.10 -10.02
C ALA A 106 8.94 10.12 -9.98
N LEU A 107 8.30 10.72 -10.99
CA LEU A 107 6.83 10.72 -11.12
C LEU A 107 6.27 9.32 -11.23
N GLY A 108 6.85 8.49 -12.08
CA GLY A 108 6.41 7.12 -12.28
C GLY A 108 6.61 6.24 -11.04
N ALA A 109 7.75 6.37 -10.36
CA ALA A 109 8.02 5.67 -9.11
C ALA A 109 7.01 6.07 -8.03
N HIS A 110 6.69 7.37 -7.91
CA HIS A 110 5.67 7.86 -6.98
C HIS A 110 4.26 7.36 -7.34
N ALA A 111 3.93 7.28 -8.62
CA ALA A 111 2.63 6.77 -9.10
C ALA A 111 2.55 5.22 -9.11
N THR A 112 3.65 4.52 -8.80
CA THR A 112 3.65 3.06 -8.77
C THR A 112 3.14 2.56 -7.42
N THR A 113 1.97 1.96 -7.45
CA THR A 113 1.38 1.21 -6.33
C THR A 113 1.23 -0.26 -6.72
N ASP A 114 0.93 -1.11 -5.75
CA ASP A 114 0.65 -2.53 -6.02
C ASP A 114 -0.48 -2.69 -7.04
N GLU A 115 -1.50 -1.83 -6.97
CA GLU A 115 -2.69 -1.89 -7.83
C GLU A 115 -2.40 -1.40 -9.25
N SER A 116 -1.71 -0.26 -9.40
CA SER A 116 -1.36 0.29 -10.72
C SER A 116 -0.38 -0.62 -11.46
N TRP A 117 0.58 -1.20 -10.74
CA TRP A 117 1.51 -2.21 -11.22
C TRP A 117 0.78 -3.48 -11.68
N ALA A 118 -0.06 -4.06 -10.81
CA ALA A 118 -0.79 -5.28 -11.11
C ALA A 118 -1.74 -5.11 -12.29
N LEU A 119 -2.45 -3.97 -12.37
CA LEU A 119 -3.32 -3.66 -13.51
C LEU A 119 -2.52 -3.59 -14.81
N MET A 120 -1.38 -2.88 -14.82
CA MET A 120 -0.53 -2.78 -16.01
C MET A 120 -0.04 -4.15 -16.48
N LEU A 121 0.45 -5.00 -15.55
CA LEU A 121 0.89 -6.35 -15.88
C LEU A 121 -0.26 -7.23 -16.40
N ALA A 122 -1.45 -7.13 -15.81
CA ALA A 122 -2.62 -7.86 -16.27
C ALA A 122 -3.03 -7.45 -17.69
N GLN A 123 -2.90 -6.19 -18.06
CA GLN A 123 -3.17 -5.74 -19.43
C GLN A 123 -2.11 -6.18 -20.42
N ARG A 124 -0.83 -6.19 -20.01
CA ARG A 124 0.26 -6.75 -20.82
C ARG A 124 0.08 -8.24 -21.07
N ALA A 125 -0.34 -9.01 -20.06
CA ALA A 125 -0.64 -10.43 -20.19
C ALA A 125 -1.77 -10.73 -21.20
N LYS A 126 -2.68 -9.75 -21.41
CA LYS A 126 -3.72 -9.81 -22.46
C LYS A 126 -3.21 -9.37 -23.85
N GLY A 127 -1.91 -9.18 -24.02
CA GLY A 127 -1.29 -8.75 -25.27
C GLY A 127 -1.40 -7.25 -25.56
N ARG A 128 -1.85 -6.41 -24.60
CA ARG A 128 -1.95 -4.96 -24.79
C ARG A 128 -0.60 -4.29 -24.60
N ASN A 129 -0.26 -3.38 -25.48
CA ASN A 129 0.96 -2.59 -25.36
C ASN A 129 0.72 -1.35 -24.47
N VAL A 130 0.73 -1.57 -23.15
CA VAL A 130 0.62 -0.50 -22.13
C VAL A 130 1.95 -0.31 -21.42
N GLY A 131 2.26 0.93 -21.07
CA GLY A 131 3.57 1.29 -20.51
C GLY A 131 3.48 2.39 -19.46
N PHE A 132 4.51 3.24 -19.46
CA PHE A 132 4.73 4.27 -18.45
C PHE A 132 3.53 5.19 -18.23
N TRP A 133 2.97 5.78 -19.28
CA TRP A 133 1.88 6.74 -19.13
C TRP A 133 0.57 6.09 -18.69
N TYR A 134 0.35 4.82 -19.02
CA TYR A 134 -0.74 4.04 -18.48
C TYR A 134 -0.59 3.82 -16.97
N LEU A 135 0.63 3.43 -16.53
CA LEU A 135 0.96 3.27 -15.12
C LEU A 135 0.75 4.58 -14.34
N VAL A 136 1.31 5.68 -14.86
CA VAL A 136 1.15 7.03 -14.25
C VAL A 136 -0.30 7.44 -14.17
N GLY A 137 -1.09 7.22 -15.21
CA GLY A 137 -2.51 7.55 -15.22
C GLY A 137 -3.30 6.82 -14.14
N GLY A 138 -3.08 5.50 -14.02
CA GLY A 138 -3.69 4.68 -12.97
C GLY A 138 -3.25 5.12 -11.57
N GLY A 139 -1.95 5.29 -11.36
CA GLY A 139 -1.40 5.69 -10.06
C GLY A 139 -1.85 7.08 -9.61
N MET A 140 -1.87 8.07 -10.52
CA MET A 140 -2.35 9.42 -10.20
C MET A 140 -3.85 9.45 -9.90
N CYS A 141 -4.66 8.63 -10.56
CA CYS A 141 -6.06 8.45 -10.21
C CYS A 141 -6.20 7.92 -8.78
N LEU A 142 -5.43 6.88 -8.43
CA LEU A 142 -5.42 6.34 -7.07
C LEU A 142 -4.92 7.35 -6.04
N LEU A 143 -3.91 8.17 -6.36
CA LEU A 143 -3.43 9.23 -5.47
C LEU A 143 -4.54 10.23 -5.13
N VAL A 144 -5.28 10.69 -6.12
CA VAL A 144 -6.41 11.61 -5.93
C VAL A 144 -7.47 10.96 -5.05
N VAL A 145 -7.86 9.72 -5.37
CA VAL A 145 -8.85 8.96 -4.59
C VAL A 145 -8.38 8.75 -3.16
N TRP A 146 -7.11 8.38 -2.97
CA TRP A 146 -6.49 8.21 -1.65
C TRP A 146 -6.56 9.49 -0.82
N CYS A 147 -6.07 10.61 -1.36
CA CYS A 147 -6.06 11.87 -0.64
C CYS A 147 -7.47 12.36 -0.30
N LEU A 148 -8.42 12.29 -1.24
CA LEU A 148 -9.78 12.72 -1.00
C LEU A 148 -10.48 11.83 0.04
N ALA A 149 -10.37 10.52 -0.10
CA ALA A 149 -11.02 9.59 0.82
C ALA A 149 -10.43 9.64 2.24
N THR A 150 -9.10 9.82 2.39
CA THR A 150 -8.48 9.99 3.72
C THR A 150 -8.94 11.27 4.40
N VAL A 151 -9.05 12.40 3.66
CA VAL A 151 -9.58 13.67 4.18
C VAL A 151 -11.05 13.52 4.59
N VAL A 152 -11.86 12.86 3.78
CA VAL A 152 -13.26 12.55 4.13
C VAL A 152 -13.34 11.66 5.36
N GLY A 153 -12.46 10.66 5.47
CA GLY A 153 -12.41 9.75 6.62
C GLY A 153 -12.08 10.47 7.94
N ILE A 154 -11.12 11.40 7.93
CA ILE A 154 -10.78 12.19 9.13
C ILE A 154 -11.92 13.15 9.49
N ALA A 155 -12.54 13.80 8.51
CA ALA A 155 -13.70 14.68 8.75
C ALA A 155 -14.89 13.90 9.33
N PHE A 156 -15.15 12.71 8.79
CA PHE A 156 -16.19 11.81 9.29
C PHE A 156 -15.93 11.38 10.74
N ALA A 157 -14.70 10.98 11.06
CA ALA A 157 -14.33 10.60 12.42
C ALA A 157 -14.50 11.73 13.44
N GLN A 158 -14.28 12.98 13.03
CA GLN A 158 -14.46 14.16 13.90
C GLN A 158 -15.94 14.48 14.18
N THR A 159 -16.87 14.00 13.37
CA THR A 159 -18.32 14.20 13.54
C THR A 159 -18.98 13.13 14.40
N ILE A 160 -18.28 12.02 14.66
CA ILE A 160 -18.81 10.91 15.46
C ILE A 160 -18.29 11.02 16.90
N PRO A 161 -19.18 11.15 17.90
CA PRO A 161 -18.78 11.30 19.29
C PRO A 161 -17.99 10.11 19.83
N ASP A 162 -18.33 8.89 19.42
CA ASP A 162 -17.62 7.66 19.80
C ASP A 162 -17.48 6.72 18.57
N PRO A 163 -16.34 6.78 17.87
CA PRO A 163 -16.08 5.93 16.73
C PRO A 163 -16.12 4.42 17.01
N LYS A 164 -15.87 4.01 18.27
CA LYS A 164 -15.90 2.60 18.67
C LYS A 164 -17.34 2.06 18.71
N SER A 165 -18.30 2.92 19.05
CA SER A 165 -19.71 2.51 19.12
C SER A 165 -20.30 2.02 17.79
N ILE A 166 -19.69 2.40 16.67
CA ILE A 166 -20.08 2.00 15.32
C ILE A 166 -19.09 0.99 14.69
N GLY A 167 -18.22 0.40 15.52
CA GLY A 167 -17.28 -0.63 15.08
C GLY A 167 -16.13 -0.11 14.20
N MET A 168 -15.79 1.18 14.29
CA MET A 168 -14.70 1.75 13.50
C MET A 168 -13.32 1.22 13.89
N ASP A 169 -13.15 0.73 15.11
CA ASP A 169 -11.98 -0.02 15.56
C ASP A 169 -11.80 -1.33 14.78
N PHE A 170 -12.92 -1.95 14.35
CA PHE A 170 -12.88 -3.14 13.49
C PHE A 170 -12.53 -2.80 12.03
N ALA A 171 -12.72 -1.57 11.58
CA ALA A 171 -12.48 -1.17 10.18
C ALA A 171 -11.03 -1.46 9.74
N PHE A 172 -10.06 -1.34 10.66
CA PHE A 172 -8.66 -1.72 10.40
C PHE A 172 -8.49 -3.20 10.19
N THR A 173 -9.03 -4.00 11.10
CA THR A 173 -8.99 -5.46 10.99
C THR A 173 -9.62 -5.90 9.69
N ALA A 174 -10.77 -5.33 9.34
CA ALA A 174 -11.46 -5.60 8.07
C ALA A 174 -10.61 -5.19 6.84
N ALA A 175 -9.96 -4.02 6.89
CA ALA A 175 -9.08 -3.57 5.80
C ALA A 175 -7.88 -4.50 5.63
N PHE A 176 -7.22 -4.93 6.72
CA PHE A 176 -6.12 -5.89 6.65
C PHE A 176 -6.56 -7.27 6.16
N ILE A 177 -7.74 -7.75 6.57
CA ILE A 177 -8.32 -8.99 6.04
C ILE A 177 -8.56 -8.87 4.53
N ALA A 178 -9.11 -7.73 4.07
CA ALA A 178 -9.33 -7.49 2.64
C ALA A 178 -8.02 -7.47 1.85
N ILE A 179 -6.96 -6.84 2.39
CA ILE A 179 -5.62 -6.86 1.78
C ILE A 179 -5.06 -8.28 1.77
N ALA A 180 -5.09 -8.99 2.88
CA ALA A 180 -4.64 -10.37 2.94
C ALA A 180 -5.38 -11.23 1.91
N ARG A 181 -6.70 -11.07 1.81
CA ARG A 181 -7.52 -11.76 0.79
C ARG A 181 -7.12 -11.40 -0.63
N SER A 182 -6.77 -10.14 -0.90
CA SER A 182 -6.33 -9.69 -2.23
C SER A 182 -4.95 -10.24 -2.62
N LEU A 183 -4.10 -10.49 -1.65
CA LEU A 183 -2.76 -11.06 -1.85
C LEU A 183 -2.77 -12.60 -1.94
N TRP A 184 -3.87 -13.22 -1.51
CA TRP A 184 -4.01 -14.68 -1.53
C TRP A 184 -4.08 -15.24 -2.96
N LYS A 185 -3.10 -16.03 -3.35
CA LYS A 185 -3.01 -16.66 -4.67
C LYS A 185 -3.50 -18.11 -4.68
N GLY A 186 -3.54 -18.75 -3.51
CA GLY A 186 -3.98 -20.14 -3.39
C GLY A 186 -3.45 -20.84 -2.15
N VAL A 187 -3.69 -22.13 -2.05
CA VAL A 187 -3.30 -22.96 -0.89
C VAL A 187 -1.77 -22.98 -0.69
N SER A 188 -0.99 -22.76 -1.76
CA SER A 188 0.47 -22.63 -1.70
C SER A 188 0.94 -21.52 -0.75
N ASP A 189 0.14 -20.44 -0.59
CA ASP A 189 0.50 -19.32 0.25
C ASP A 189 0.28 -19.61 1.74
N LEU A 190 -0.50 -20.65 2.08
CA LEU A 190 -0.88 -20.93 3.46
C LEU A 190 0.33 -21.21 4.34
N LEU A 191 1.27 -22.03 3.88
CA LEU A 191 2.43 -22.42 4.66
C LEU A 191 3.39 -21.26 4.93
N PRO A 192 3.80 -20.45 3.93
CA PRO A 192 4.57 -19.23 4.19
C PRO A 192 3.89 -18.25 5.14
N TRP A 193 2.57 -18.07 5.03
CA TRP A 193 1.82 -17.18 5.90
C TRP A 193 1.76 -17.70 7.35
N LEU A 194 1.59 -19.02 7.53
CA LEU A 194 1.66 -19.65 8.86
C LEU A 194 3.05 -19.52 9.48
N VAL A 195 4.10 -19.71 8.69
CA VAL A 195 5.48 -19.52 9.17
C VAL A 195 5.68 -18.07 9.62
N ALA A 196 5.29 -17.09 8.80
CA ALA A 196 5.38 -15.67 9.17
C ALA A 196 4.62 -15.39 10.47
N LEU A 197 3.38 -15.87 10.59
CA LEU A 197 2.54 -15.69 11.78
C LEU A 197 3.20 -16.30 13.04
N LEU A 198 3.68 -17.55 12.95
CA LEU A 198 4.32 -18.24 14.07
C LEU A 198 5.60 -17.52 14.52
N VAL A 199 6.39 -17.00 13.57
CA VAL A 199 7.58 -16.20 13.88
C VAL A 199 7.19 -14.91 14.60
N VAL A 200 6.18 -14.19 14.13
CA VAL A 200 5.70 -12.96 14.80
C VAL A 200 5.24 -13.27 16.22
N VAL A 201 4.36 -14.25 16.38
CA VAL A 201 3.82 -14.62 17.70
C VAL A 201 4.93 -15.11 18.63
N GLY A 202 5.85 -15.94 18.14
CA GLY A 202 7.01 -16.42 18.91
C GLY A 202 7.93 -15.28 19.32
N ALA A 203 8.24 -14.36 18.40
CA ALA A 203 9.09 -13.21 18.69
C ALA A 203 8.48 -12.28 19.76
N VAL A 204 7.17 -12.04 19.70
CA VAL A 204 6.48 -11.23 20.74
C VAL A 204 6.38 -11.98 22.06
N LYS A 205 5.93 -13.25 22.05
CA LYS A 205 5.58 -13.98 23.27
C LYS A 205 6.77 -14.63 23.98
N LEU A 206 7.74 -15.14 23.23
CA LEU A 206 8.88 -15.87 23.79
C LEU A 206 10.13 -15.00 23.93
N LEU A 207 10.36 -14.07 22.99
CA LEU A 207 11.55 -13.22 23.00
C LEU A 207 11.27 -11.81 23.53
N GLY A 208 10.02 -11.45 23.81
CA GLY A 208 9.66 -10.13 24.30
C GLY A 208 9.96 -8.99 23.32
N LEU A 209 10.11 -9.29 22.04
CA LEU A 209 10.39 -8.27 21.02
C LEU A 209 9.19 -7.35 20.82
N ALA A 210 9.47 -6.06 20.59
CA ALA A 210 8.43 -5.11 20.23
C ALA A 210 7.69 -5.57 18.96
N PRO A 211 6.35 -5.37 18.90
CA PRO A 211 5.52 -5.85 17.78
C PRO A 211 6.06 -5.44 16.40
N SER A 212 6.60 -4.22 16.27
CA SER A 212 7.16 -3.71 15.01
C SER A 212 8.33 -4.55 14.49
N TRP A 213 9.26 -4.91 15.35
CA TRP A 213 10.40 -5.75 15.01
C TRP A 213 9.98 -7.18 14.72
N SER A 214 8.99 -7.68 15.47
CA SER A 214 8.44 -9.01 15.26
C SER A 214 7.76 -9.13 13.90
N LEU A 215 7.02 -8.10 13.46
CA LEU A 215 6.41 -8.05 12.13
C LEU A 215 7.46 -8.06 11.01
N ILE A 216 8.53 -7.27 11.15
CA ILE A 216 9.63 -7.25 10.19
C ILE A 216 10.29 -8.63 10.11
N LEU A 217 10.61 -9.22 11.26
CA LEU A 217 11.23 -10.55 11.33
C LEU A 217 10.34 -11.61 10.69
N GLY A 218 9.05 -11.64 11.04
CA GLY A 218 8.09 -12.58 10.46
C GLY A 218 7.92 -12.40 8.95
N GLY A 219 7.88 -11.17 8.48
CA GLY A 219 7.82 -10.88 7.04
C GLY A 219 9.05 -11.36 6.28
N VAL A 220 10.26 -11.09 6.80
CA VAL A 220 11.52 -11.55 6.19
C VAL A 220 11.61 -13.07 6.17
N VAL A 221 11.33 -13.73 7.31
CA VAL A 221 11.41 -15.20 7.41
C VAL A 221 10.35 -15.87 6.54
N GLY A 222 9.11 -15.34 6.53
CA GLY A 222 8.04 -15.86 5.68
C GLY A 222 8.35 -15.72 4.20
N ALA A 223 8.91 -14.59 3.78
CA ALA A 223 9.32 -14.36 2.40
C ALA A 223 10.50 -15.25 1.98
N ALA A 224 11.52 -15.39 2.84
CA ALA A 224 12.65 -16.29 2.59
C ALA A 224 12.20 -17.75 2.47
N PHE A 225 11.29 -18.16 3.35
CA PHE A 225 10.69 -19.50 3.30
C PHE A 225 9.89 -19.73 2.02
N ALA A 226 9.07 -18.74 1.61
CA ALA A 226 8.32 -18.80 0.35
C ALA A 226 9.24 -18.94 -0.87
N GLY A 227 10.34 -18.18 -0.90
CA GLY A 227 11.36 -18.30 -1.95
C GLY A 227 11.99 -19.70 -1.97
N ALA A 228 12.36 -20.25 -0.82
CA ALA A 228 13.01 -21.56 -0.73
C ALA A 228 12.12 -22.72 -1.18
N ILE A 229 10.78 -22.62 -1.01
CA ILE A 229 9.84 -23.66 -1.48
C ILE A 229 9.30 -23.40 -2.88
N GLY A 230 9.41 -22.16 -3.38
CA GLY A 230 8.95 -21.79 -4.73
C GLY A 230 9.95 -22.16 -5.84
N ASP A 231 11.20 -22.41 -5.48
CA ASP A 231 12.28 -22.86 -6.39
C ASP A 231 12.40 -24.40 -6.44
N ALA A 232 11.56 -25.15 -5.75
CA ALA A 232 11.47 -26.59 -5.74
C ALA A 232 10.25 -27.08 -6.53
#